data_579d93067069ba821f3d912e5e323520
#
_entry.id   579d93067069ba821f3d912e5e323520
#
_cell.length_a   1.000
_cell.length_b   1.000
_cell.length_c   1.000
_cell.angle_alpha   90.00
_cell.angle_beta   90.00
_cell.angle_gamma   90.00
#
_symmetry.space_group_name_H-M   'P 1'
#
loop_
_entity.id
_entity.type
_entity.pdbx_description
1 polymer ?
#
loop_
_entity_poly.entity_id
_entity_poly.type
_entity_poly.pdbx_seq_one_letter_code
_entity_poly.pdbx_strand_id
1 'polypeptide(L)'
;MIKGIIFDFDDTLYSYHDSNNFATESLYEVISTQHNIDKKLVIQTFAEVSASNRIKNNTSSKFNKSIYIKQLVERLKLPLKFILVYLQLYNDCFFEKFKLFDGVEELFVLLKEKNIKIGILTNNVFIQQLEKMQRSCILEYVDFIQTSDECGDEKPDIKMFQMIQGKMNIPYENLVYMGDRYEHDIEPTMKLGMLPIWFNPGFKLQLCDNYIKTGRYSDVTTFIKSFSKTTTELVSLSKLFGQSITNIQGPGGNISVKQDDILFIKSSGSILGNMSYDTGYCMVDNKKCIQMVELNVDKIKSAKVFGYKTPSMETYFHSFMKKYCIHLHFTLSNVVFCKEIPDELIGFDIPYKIIDYFTPGLELAHQIYKKYDNSCDIYFLRNHGVIITSDNMDQVISYYEYIFEHFNSLLNTRYNYELNAFNISKTLHANNKSVVVRRLDVSYEIMKNIVFCFPDLAVFIQNKTEIQDISDLITDDVSYDIILYKNEVYGIAESLIKLYSLMEIVESYKMLHQETGGKIISIENPTVLCNMEQEKSRRL
;
A
#
# COMPACT_ATOMS: atom_id res chain seq x y z
N MET A 1 -2.23 2.04 -0.92
CA MET A 1 -2.07 0.57 -1.17
C MET A 1 -1.70 0.35 -2.62
N ILE A 2 -0.93 -0.71 -2.93
CA ILE A 2 -0.74 -1.16 -4.30
C ILE A 2 -2.06 -1.73 -4.81
N LYS A 3 -2.63 -1.10 -5.84
CA LYS A 3 -3.91 -1.51 -6.47
C LYS A 3 -3.71 -2.11 -7.85
N GLY A 4 -2.57 -1.85 -8.48
CA GLY A 4 -2.23 -2.40 -9.78
C GLY A 4 -0.74 -2.53 -10.00
N ILE A 5 -0.35 -3.50 -10.81
CA ILE A 5 1.00 -3.67 -11.31
C ILE A 5 0.94 -3.66 -12.84
N ILE A 6 1.78 -2.85 -13.46
CA ILE A 6 1.98 -2.80 -14.89
C ILE A 6 3.33 -3.45 -15.20
N PHE A 7 3.32 -4.39 -16.11
CA PHE A 7 4.53 -5.06 -16.58
C PHE A 7 4.85 -4.63 -18.01
N ASP A 8 6.12 -4.38 -18.28
CA ASP A 8 6.63 -4.59 -19.62
C ASP A 8 6.59 -6.09 -19.96
N PHE A 9 6.75 -6.45 -21.22
CA PHE A 9 6.55 -7.83 -21.63
C PHE A 9 7.85 -8.51 -22.09
N ASP A 10 8.46 -8.00 -23.16
CA ASP A 10 9.66 -8.59 -23.77
C ASP A 10 10.89 -8.34 -22.88
N ASP A 11 11.70 -9.35 -22.58
CA ASP A 11 12.84 -9.35 -21.64
C ASP A 11 12.49 -9.02 -20.18
N THR A 12 11.19 -8.82 -19.90
CA THR A 12 10.67 -8.66 -18.53
C THR A 12 9.97 -9.93 -18.05
N LEU A 13 8.99 -10.47 -18.76
CA LEU A 13 8.26 -11.68 -18.35
C LEU A 13 8.90 -12.98 -18.85
N TYR A 14 9.71 -12.90 -19.89
CA TYR A 14 10.45 -13.99 -20.51
C TYR A 14 11.67 -13.44 -21.23
N SER A 15 12.61 -14.29 -21.64
CA SER A 15 13.75 -13.86 -22.46
C SER A 15 13.36 -13.77 -23.94
N TYR A 16 13.06 -12.56 -24.41
CA TYR A 16 12.88 -12.29 -25.83
C TYR A 16 14.16 -12.59 -26.61
N HIS A 17 15.31 -12.21 -26.04
CA HIS A 17 16.62 -12.39 -26.66
C HIS A 17 16.87 -13.86 -27.02
N ASP A 18 16.67 -14.78 -26.09
CA ASP A 18 16.94 -16.21 -26.31
C ASP A 18 15.97 -16.80 -27.35
N SER A 19 14.68 -16.49 -27.24
CA SER A 19 13.66 -16.97 -28.18
C SER A 19 13.90 -16.45 -29.59
N ASN A 20 14.20 -15.15 -29.73
CA ASN A 20 14.48 -14.52 -31.02
C ASN A 20 15.79 -15.03 -31.64
N ASN A 21 16.85 -15.22 -30.86
CA ASN A 21 18.14 -15.73 -31.36
C ASN A 21 17.98 -17.15 -31.90
N PHE A 22 17.30 -18.02 -31.15
CA PHE A 22 17.03 -19.39 -31.61
C PHE A 22 16.23 -19.40 -32.91
N ALA A 23 15.17 -18.60 -32.99
CA ALA A 23 14.32 -18.52 -34.18
C ALA A 23 15.06 -17.93 -35.40
N THR A 24 15.87 -16.90 -35.21
CA THR A 24 16.64 -16.30 -36.31
C THR A 24 17.76 -17.22 -36.78
N GLU A 25 18.46 -17.90 -35.87
CA GLU A 25 19.53 -18.84 -36.22
C GLU A 25 18.97 -20.02 -37.01
N SER A 26 17.85 -20.59 -36.59
CA SER A 26 17.13 -21.65 -37.30
C SER A 26 16.68 -21.19 -38.70
N LEU A 27 16.17 -19.97 -38.81
CA LEU A 27 15.77 -19.36 -40.08
C LEU A 27 16.98 -19.25 -41.03
N TYR A 28 18.13 -18.77 -40.54
CA TYR A 28 19.35 -18.63 -41.36
C TYR A 28 19.85 -19.98 -41.88
N GLU A 29 19.83 -21.01 -41.04
CA GLU A 29 20.24 -22.36 -41.40
C GLU A 29 19.36 -22.95 -42.49
N VAL A 30 18.04 -22.85 -42.34
CA VAL A 30 17.09 -23.38 -43.32
C VAL A 30 17.21 -22.64 -44.65
N ILE A 31 17.29 -21.32 -44.67
CA ILE A 31 17.42 -20.54 -45.93
C ILE A 31 18.74 -20.89 -46.63
N SER A 32 19.84 -20.94 -45.87
CA SER A 32 21.17 -21.28 -46.40
C SER A 32 21.19 -22.64 -47.06
N THR A 33 20.69 -23.66 -46.34
CA THR A 33 20.67 -25.03 -46.81
C THR A 33 19.70 -25.25 -47.98
N GLN A 34 18.48 -24.70 -47.87
CA GLN A 34 17.42 -24.92 -48.88
C GLN A 34 17.75 -24.25 -50.20
N HIS A 35 18.42 -23.11 -50.22
CA HIS A 35 18.71 -22.33 -51.42
C HIS A 35 20.19 -22.32 -51.78
N ASN A 36 21.04 -23.07 -51.09
CA ASN A 36 22.50 -23.12 -51.29
C ASN A 36 23.11 -21.71 -51.28
N ILE A 37 22.74 -20.88 -50.31
CA ILE A 37 23.24 -19.53 -50.09
C ILE A 37 24.20 -19.53 -48.91
N ASP A 38 25.32 -18.77 -48.99
CA ASP A 38 26.20 -18.62 -47.85
C ASP A 38 25.44 -18.07 -46.63
N LYS A 39 25.49 -18.80 -45.51
CA LYS A 39 24.83 -18.42 -44.26
C LYS A 39 25.24 -17.04 -43.80
N LYS A 40 26.51 -16.63 -43.99
CA LYS A 40 26.97 -15.28 -43.64
C LYS A 40 26.23 -14.20 -44.42
N LEU A 41 25.92 -14.44 -45.70
CA LEU A 41 25.15 -13.52 -46.51
C LEU A 41 23.69 -13.38 -46.02
N VAL A 42 23.09 -14.50 -45.60
CA VAL A 42 21.72 -14.48 -45.02
C VAL A 42 21.73 -13.64 -43.73
N ILE A 43 22.68 -13.87 -42.82
CA ILE A 43 22.82 -13.14 -41.55
C ILE A 43 23.02 -11.65 -41.82
N GLN A 44 23.98 -11.31 -42.71
CA GLN A 44 24.25 -9.91 -43.06
C GLN A 44 22.99 -9.21 -43.64
N THR A 45 22.33 -9.88 -44.58
CA THR A 45 21.13 -9.33 -45.22
C THR A 45 20.01 -9.09 -44.21
N PHE A 46 19.81 -10.01 -43.25
CA PHE A 46 18.81 -9.84 -42.19
C PHE A 46 19.18 -8.70 -41.23
N ALA A 47 20.44 -8.55 -40.89
CA ALA A 47 20.94 -7.44 -40.06
C ALA A 47 20.68 -6.08 -40.73
N GLU A 48 20.98 -5.97 -42.03
CA GLU A 48 20.73 -4.77 -42.81
C GLU A 48 19.21 -4.44 -42.92
N VAL A 49 18.37 -5.47 -43.12
CA VAL A 49 16.90 -5.35 -43.08
C VAL A 49 16.43 -4.83 -41.73
N SER A 50 16.90 -5.42 -40.66
CA SER A 50 16.54 -5.02 -39.30
C SER A 50 16.94 -3.56 -39.01
N ALA A 51 18.17 -3.19 -39.31
CA ALA A 51 18.68 -1.83 -39.11
C ALA A 51 17.89 -0.80 -39.94
N SER A 52 17.61 -1.13 -41.22
CA SER A 52 16.86 -0.23 -42.13
C SER A 52 15.42 0.02 -41.61
N ASN A 53 14.74 -1.01 -41.07
CA ASN A 53 13.39 -0.87 -40.54
C ASN A 53 13.35 -0.05 -39.24
N ARG A 54 14.35 -0.22 -38.37
CA ARG A 54 14.45 0.56 -37.12
C ARG A 54 14.66 2.05 -37.36
N ILE A 55 15.35 2.43 -38.42
CA ILE A 55 15.64 3.83 -38.77
C ILE A 55 14.45 4.48 -39.50
N LYS A 56 13.80 3.75 -40.40
CA LYS A 56 12.78 4.31 -41.32
C LYS A 56 11.38 4.41 -40.71
N ASN A 57 11.06 3.60 -39.73
CA ASN A 57 9.74 3.51 -39.17
C ASN A 57 9.71 4.05 -37.73
N ASN A 58 8.99 5.14 -37.51
CA ASN A 58 8.72 5.67 -36.16
C ASN A 58 7.52 4.98 -35.47
N THR A 59 7.06 3.86 -35.99
CA THR A 59 5.91 3.11 -35.48
C THR A 59 6.32 1.70 -35.06
N SER A 60 5.48 1.04 -34.28
CA SER A 60 5.62 -0.37 -33.87
C SER A 60 5.90 -1.35 -35.03
N SER A 61 5.54 -0.98 -36.27
CA SER A 61 5.87 -1.73 -37.49
C SER A 61 7.37 -1.99 -37.66
N LYS A 62 8.23 -1.20 -37.04
CA LYS A 62 9.70 -1.42 -37.04
C LYS A 62 10.12 -2.74 -36.37
N PHE A 63 9.26 -3.35 -35.55
CA PHE A 63 9.50 -4.65 -34.90
C PHE A 63 8.78 -5.82 -35.58
N ASN A 64 8.01 -5.56 -36.64
CA ASN A 64 7.19 -6.57 -37.30
C ASN A 64 8.05 -7.57 -38.10
N LYS A 65 8.15 -8.80 -37.60
CA LYS A 65 8.95 -9.89 -38.21
C LYS A 65 8.46 -10.29 -39.59
N SER A 66 7.17 -10.16 -39.90
CA SER A 66 6.66 -10.45 -41.24
C SER A 66 7.26 -9.49 -42.29
N ILE A 67 7.47 -8.22 -41.93
CA ILE A 67 8.13 -7.24 -42.79
C ILE A 67 9.61 -7.59 -42.97
N TYR A 68 10.29 -8.00 -41.89
CA TYR A 68 11.71 -8.39 -41.96
C TYR A 68 11.91 -9.60 -42.86
N ILE A 69 11.09 -10.64 -42.71
CA ILE A 69 11.18 -11.86 -43.51
C ILE A 69 10.82 -11.57 -44.97
N LYS A 70 9.79 -10.77 -45.21
CA LYS A 70 9.47 -10.31 -46.58
C LYS A 70 10.67 -9.65 -47.24
N GLN A 71 11.27 -8.65 -46.60
CA GLN A 71 12.41 -7.90 -47.16
C GLN A 71 13.67 -8.80 -47.29
N LEU A 72 13.88 -9.76 -46.41
CA LEU A 72 14.95 -10.75 -46.51
C LEU A 72 14.78 -11.59 -47.79
N VAL A 73 13.58 -12.15 -48.01
CA VAL A 73 13.25 -12.95 -49.18
C VAL A 73 13.45 -12.15 -50.47
N GLU A 74 13.00 -10.89 -50.50
CA GLU A 74 13.16 -9.98 -51.67
C GLU A 74 14.63 -9.67 -51.96
N ARG A 75 15.43 -9.33 -50.94
CA ARG A 75 16.86 -8.98 -51.10
C ARG A 75 17.71 -10.18 -51.51
N LEU A 76 17.37 -11.36 -51.03
CA LEU A 76 18.00 -12.61 -51.43
C LEU A 76 17.47 -13.13 -52.78
N LYS A 77 16.53 -12.39 -53.43
CA LYS A 77 15.89 -12.74 -54.71
C LYS A 77 15.24 -14.12 -54.70
N LEU A 78 14.66 -14.51 -53.56
CA LEU A 78 13.93 -15.77 -53.38
C LEU A 78 12.47 -15.63 -53.82
N PRO A 79 11.80 -16.71 -54.26
CA PRO A 79 10.37 -16.69 -54.57
C PRO A 79 9.51 -16.22 -53.41
N LEU A 80 8.58 -15.31 -53.61
CA LEU A 80 7.73 -14.74 -52.56
C LEU A 80 6.87 -15.75 -51.83
N LYS A 81 6.61 -16.93 -52.42
CA LYS A 81 5.91 -18.04 -51.77
C LYS A 81 6.54 -18.50 -50.47
N PHE A 82 7.83 -18.25 -50.25
CA PHE A 82 8.54 -18.62 -49.04
C PHE A 82 8.31 -17.68 -47.87
N ILE A 83 7.72 -16.50 -48.07
CA ILE A 83 7.50 -15.53 -46.97
C ILE A 83 6.69 -16.15 -45.85
N LEU A 84 5.55 -16.76 -46.16
CA LEU A 84 4.71 -17.40 -45.14
C LEU A 84 5.37 -18.64 -44.53
N VAL A 85 6.11 -19.41 -45.31
CA VAL A 85 6.85 -20.57 -44.83
C VAL A 85 7.90 -20.18 -43.82
N TYR A 86 8.69 -19.14 -44.11
CA TYR A 86 9.73 -18.66 -43.20
C TYR A 86 9.19 -17.90 -42.01
N LEU A 87 8.06 -17.23 -42.18
CA LEU A 87 7.37 -16.61 -41.04
C LEU A 87 6.86 -17.69 -40.06
N GLN A 88 6.27 -18.75 -40.59
CA GLN A 88 5.81 -19.88 -39.77
C GLN A 88 6.98 -20.55 -39.08
N LEU A 89 8.05 -20.85 -39.80
CA LEU A 89 9.28 -21.43 -39.23
C LEU A 89 9.84 -20.57 -38.09
N TYR A 90 9.95 -19.26 -38.32
CA TYR A 90 10.42 -18.32 -37.31
C TYR A 90 9.54 -18.38 -36.06
N ASN A 91 8.20 -18.34 -36.24
CA ASN A 91 7.27 -18.37 -35.12
C ASN A 91 7.35 -19.71 -34.37
N ASP A 92 7.38 -20.83 -35.06
CA ASP A 92 7.47 -22.16 -34.43
C ASP A 92 8.77 -22.29 -33.61
N CYS A 93 9.91 -21.90 -34.15
CA CYS A 93 11.18 -21.89 -33.44
C CYS A 93 11.19 -20.89 -32.28
N PHE A 94 10.56 -19.71 -32.45
CA PHE A 94 10.44 -18.73 -31.38
C PHE A 94 9.70 -19.31 -30.17
N PHE A 95 8.54 -19.93 -30.44
CA PHE A 95 7.72 -20.50 -29.38
C PHE A 95 8.28 -21.81 -28.79
N GLU A 96 9.17 -22.51 -29.49
CA GLU A 96 9.90 -23.65 -28.91
C GLU A 96 10.78 -23.25 -27.72
N LYS A 97 11.38 -22.05 -27.78
CA LYS A 97 12.23 -21.50 -26.71
C LYS A 97 11.52 -20.54 -25.79
N PHE A 98 10.30 -20.14 -26.13
CA PHE A 98 9.52 -19.22 -25.34
C PHE A 98 9.09 -19.85 -24.02
N LYS A 99 9.59 -19.32 -22.92
CA LYS A 99 9.25 -19.75 -21.57
C LYS A 99 9.26 -18.52 -20.65
N LEU A 100 8.21 -18.37 -19.84
CA LEU A 100 8.20 -17.35 -18.79
C LEU A 100 9.34 -17.54 -17.81
N PHE A 101 9.84 -16.46 -17.23
CA PHE A 101 10.76 -16.56 -16.11
C PHE A 101 10.12 -17.26 -14.93
N ASP A 102 10.92 -17.99 -14.17
CA ASP A 102 10.46 -18.69 -12.98
C ASP A 102 9.86 -17.72 -11.96
N GLY A 103 8.66 -18.02 -11.48
CA GLY A 103 7.92 -17.21 -10.50
C GLY A 103 6.96 -16.16 -11.09
N VAL A 104 6.87 -16.01 -12.42
CA VAL A 104 5.91 -15.10 -13.06
C VAL A 104 4.48 -15.54 -12.80
N GLU A 105 4.18 -16.81 -13.04
CA GLU A 105 2.83 -17.36 -12.87
C GLU A 105 2.38 -17.28 -11.41
N GLU A 106 3.24 -17.67 -10.47
CA GLU A 106 2.97 -17.58 -9.03
C GLU A 106 2.70 -16.14 -8.58
N LEU A 107 3.44 -15.17 -9.15
CA LEU A 107 3.16 -13.76 -8.87
C LEU A 107 1.79 -13.35 -9.42
N PHE A 108 1.44 -13.74 -10.64
CA PHE A 108 0.15 -13.36 -11.25
C PHE A 108 -1.03 -13.94 -10.47
N VAL A 109 -0.94 -15.21 -10.06
CA VAL A 109 -1.92 -15.85 -9.16
C VAL A 109 -2.08 -15.06 -7.86
N LEU A 110 -0.96 -14.74 -7.19
CA LEU A 110 -0.98 -13.94 -5.95
C LEU A 110 -1.65 -12.57 -6.15
N LEU A 111 -1.38 -11.89 -7.27
CA LEU A 111 -1.97 -10.59 -7.56
C LEU A 111 -3.49 -10.68 -7.70
N LYS A 112 -3.99 -11.73 -8.36
CA LYS A 112 -5.45 -11.99 -8.47
C LYS A 112 -6.07 -12.30 -7.11
N GLU A 113 -5.47 -13.15 -6.30
CA GLU A 113 -5.94 -13.46 -4.94
C GLU A 113 -6.06 -12.19 -4.07
N LYS A 114 -5.16 -11.23 -4.28
CA LYS A 114 -5.17 -9.94 -3.57
C LYS A 114 -5.98 -8.84 -4.25
N ASN A 115 -6.72 -9.16 -5.32
CA ASN A 115 -7.46 -8.18 -6.14
C ASN A 115 -6.60 -7.02 -6.66
N ILE A 116 -5.31 -7.27 -6.93
CA ILE A 116 -4.41 -6.30 -7.55
C ILE A 116 -4.53 -6.44 -9.06
N LYS A 117 -4.82 -5.34 -9.75
CA LYS A 117 -5.00 -5.33 -11.20
C LYS A 117 -3.69 -5.50 -11.95
N ILE A 118 -3.71 -6.25 -13.04
CA ILE A 118 -2.54 -6.54 -13.87
C ILE A 118 -2.68 -5.85 -15.23
N GLY A 119 -1.74 -4.96 -15.54
CA GLY A 119 -1.61 -4.30 -16.84
C GLY A 119 -0.36 -4.76 -17.58
N ILE A 120 -0.42 -4.83 -18.91
CA ILE A 120 0.73 -5.01 -19.80
C ILE A 120 0.93 -3.75 -20.62
N LEU A 121 2.14 -3.20 -20.62
CA LEU A 121 2.53 -2.02 -21.39
C LEU A 121 3.78 -2.32 -22.23
N THR A 122 3.63 -2.44 -23.54
CA THR A 122 4.70 -2.96 -24.39
C THR A 122 4.89 -2.17 -25.69
N ASN A 123 6.14 -2.02 -26.15
CA ASN A 123 6.51 -1.39 -27.41
C ASN A 123 6.49 -2.42 -28.55
N ASN A 124 5.33 -2.95 -28.88
CA ASN A 124 5.22 -3.96 -29.94
C ASN A 124 3.80 -3.97 -30.57
N VAL A 125 3.63 -4.80 -31.59
CA VAL A 125 2.37 -5.00 -32.31
C VAL A 125 1.42 -5.84 -31.46
N PHE A 126 0.18 -5.38 -31.31
CA PHE A 126 -0.80 -5.99 -30.42
C PHE A 126 -1.00 -7.50 -30.64
N ILE A 127 -1.21 -7.90 -31.90
CA ILE A 127 -1.50 -9.31 -32.21
C ILE A 127 -0.35 -10.25 -31.82
N GLN A 128 0.90 -9.78 -31.96
CA GLN A 128 2.07 -10.58 -31.57
C GLN A 128 2.16 -10.76 -30.05
N GLN A 129 1.87 -9.70 -29.30
CA GLN A 129 1.87 -9.78 -27.84
C GLN A 129 0.71 -10.61 -27.30
N LEU A 130 -0.46 -10.47 -27.93
CA LEU A 130 -1.64 -11.30 -27.57
C LEU A 130 -1.35 -12.80 -27.76
N GLU A 131 -0.74 -13.20 -28.89
CA GLU A 131 -0.37 -14.59 -29.14
C GLU A 131 0.61 -15.13 -28.10
N LYS A 132 1.62 -14.34 -27.72
CA LYS A 132 2.58 -14.71 -26.66
C LYS A 132 1.88 -14.92 -25.31
N MET A 133 1.01 -13.97 -24.91
CA MET A 133 0.24 -14.07 -23.65
C MET A 133 -0.70 -15.28 -23.63
N GLN A 134 -1.33 -15.59 -24.77
CA GLN A 134 -2.20 -16.74 -24.88
C GLN A 134 -1.43 -18.06 -24.78
N ARG A 135 -0.30 -18.16 -25.48
CA ARG A 135 0.55 -19.38 -25.46
C ARG A 135 1.22 -19.62 -24.11
N SER A 136 1.47 -18.58 -23.35
CA SER A 136 2.01 -18.67 -21.98
C SER A 136 0.95 -18.82 -20.89
N CYS A 137 -0.33 -18.89 -21.26
CA CYS A 137 -1.46 -19.00 -20.34
C CYS A 137 -1.60 -17.84 -19.32
N ILE A 138 -0.90 -16.71 -19.51
CA ILE A 138 -1.03 -15.56 -18.61
C ILE A 138 -2.16 -14.61 -19.00
N LEU A 139 -2.74 -14.75 -20.19
CA LEU A 139 -3.79 -13.85 -20.69
C LEU A 139 -5.00 -13.81 -19.76
N GLU A 140 -5.34 -14.92 -19.11
CA GLU A 140 -6.45 -15.01 -18.16
C GLU A 140 -6.26 -14.16 -16.88
N TYR A 141 -5.01 -13.84 -16.54
CA TYR A 141 -4.68 -13.00 -15.40
C TYR A 141 -4.61 -11.50 -15.75
N VAL A 142 -4.46 -11.16 -17.04
CA VAL A 142 -4.26 -9.77 -17.48
C VAL A 142 -5.60 -9.03 -17.54
N ASP A 143 -5.69 -7.89 -16.84
CA ASP A 143 -6.89 -7.03 -16.85
C ASP A 143 -6.83 -5.99 -17.98
N PHE A 144 -5.62 -5.47 -18.32
CA PHE A 144 -5.44 -4.38 -19.28
C PHE A 144 -4.19 -4.58 -20.13
N ILE A 145 -4.31 -4.26 -21.40
CA ILE A 145 -3.19 -4.27 -22.36
C ILE A 145 -3.13 -2.92 -23.04
N GLN A 146 -1.92 -2.38 -23.18
CA GLN A 146 -1.61 -1.20 -23.98
C GLN A 146 -0.36 -1.47 -24.80
N THR A 147 -0.48 -1.28 -26.10
CA THR A 147 0.63 -1.47 -27.05
C THR A 147 0.98 -0.18 -27.77
N SER A 148 2.19 -0.09 -28.31
CA SER A 148 2.63 1.08 -29.04
C SER A 148 1.94 1.25 -30.38
N ASP A 149 1.48 0.19 -31.04
CA ASP A 149 0.70 0.29 -32.28
C ASP A 149 -0.71 0.84 -32.05
N GLU A 150 -1.29 0.61 -30.88
CA GLU A 150 -2.56 1.20 -30.46
C GLU A 150 -2.40 2.68 -30.08
N CYS A 151 -1.28 3.05 -29.44
CA CYS A 151 -1.00 4.41 -29.00
C CYS A 151 -0.52 5.33 -30.12
N GLY A 152 0.23 4.78 -31.09
CA GLY A 152 0.98 5.55 -32.08
C GLY A 152 2.31 6.11 -31.59
N ASP A 153 2.59 6.01 -30.28
CA ASP A 153 3.83 6.41 -29.61
C ASP A 153 4.45 5.19 -28.89
N GLU A 154 5.72 5.29 -28.49
CA GLU A 154 6.45 4.22 -27.83
C GLU A 154 6.99 4.69 -26.47
N LYS A 155 7.19 3.75 -25.52
CA LYS A 155 7.98 4.05 -24.33
C LYS A 155 9.37 4.54 -24.75
N PRO A 156 9.91 5.61 -24.14
CA PRO A 156 9.51 6.23 -22.90
C PRO A 156 8.47 7.37 -23.00
N ASP A 157 7.74 7.52 -24.13
CA ASP A 157 6.74 8.57 -24.23
C ASP A 157 5.66 8.42 -23.14
N ILE A 158 5.37 9.53 -22.47
CA ILE A 158 4.48 9.57 -21.31
C ILE A 158 3.04 9.18 -21.66
N LYS A 159 2.61 9.37 -22.91
CA LYS A 159 1.28 9.00 -23.39
C LYS A 159 1.00 7.51 -23.21
N MET A 160 2.00 6.65 -23.43
CA MET A 160 1.87 5.21 -23.22
C MET A 160 1.43 4.89 -21.80
N PHE A 161 2.06 5.53 -20.82
CA PHE A 161 1.76 5.35 -19.40
C PHE A 161 0.42 5.97 -19.00
N GLN A 162 0.07 7.13 -19.59
CA GLN A 162 -1.22 7.78 -19.35
C GLN A 162 -2.38 6.94 -19.90
N MET A 163 -2.22 6.32 -21.08
CA MET A 163 -3.27 5.50 -21.67
C MET A 163 -3.57 4.26 -20.83
N ILE A 164 -2.55 3.52 -20.39
CA ILE A 164 -2.79 2.35 -19.54
C ILE A 164 -3.32 2.75 -18.16
N GLN A 165 -2.82 3.84 -17.58
CA GLN A 165 -3.34 4.37 -16.32
C GLN A 165 -4.81 4.77 -16.43
N GLY A 166 -5.19 5.41 -17.55
CA GLY A 166 -6.59 5.77 -17.85
C GLY A 166 -7.50 4.54 -17.97
N LYS A 167 -7.03 3.46 -18.64
CA LYS A 167 -7.76 2.18 -18.71
C LYS A 167 -7.92 1.53 -17.34
N MET A 168 -6.88 1.56 -16.50
CA MET A 168 -6.89 0.98 -15.15
C MET A 168 -7.71 1.81 -14.17
N ASN A 169 -7.81 3.12 -14.38
CA ASN A 169 -8.44 4.09 -13.48
C ASN A 169 -7.89 4.01 -12.04
N ILE A 170 -6.56 3.87 -11.93
CA ILE A 170 -5.83 3.79 -10.66
C ILE A 170 -4.83 4.93 -10.61
N PRO A 171 -4.77 5.76 -9.53
CA PRO A 171 -3.75 6.79 -9.37
C PRO A 171 -2.33 6.22 -9.43
N TYR A 172 -1.39 6.99 -9.99
CA TYR A 172 0.01 6.56 -10.16
C TYR A 172 0.67 6.12 -8.85
N GLU A 173 0.38 6.80 -7.75
CA GLU A 173 0.87 6.47 -6.41
C GLU A 173 0.32 5.16 -5.83
N ASN A 174 -0.59 4.50 -6.53
CA ASN A 174 -1.10 3.17 -6.19
C ASN A 174 -0.68 2.10 -7.22
N LEU A 175 0.18 2.48 -8.19
CA LEU A 175 0.68 1.61 -9.24
C LEU A 175 2.16 1.26 -9.02
N VAL A 176 2.47 0.00 -9.25
CA VAL A 176 3.82 -0.51 -9.44
C VAL A 176 4.06 -0.70 -10.92
N TYR A 177 5.25 -0.42 -11.41
CA TYR A 177 5.66 -0.73 -12.77
C TYR A 177 6.89 -1.64 -12.74
N MET A 178 6.92 -2.70 -13.55
CA MET A 178 8.05 -3.60 -13.65
C MET A 178 8.52 -3.70 -15.10
N GLY A 179 9.81 -3.43 -15.35
CA GLY A 179 10.41 -3.49 -16.68
C GLY A 179 11.93 -3.65 -16.64
N ASP A 180 12.52 -3.99 -17.79
CA ASP A 180 13.95 -4.32 -17.91
C ASP A 180 14.83 -3.14 -18.32
N ARG A 181 14.26 -2.07 -18.91
CA ARG A 181 15.01 -0.95 -19.48
C ARG A 181 14.87 0.31 -18.64
N TYR A 182 15.99 0.74 -18.04
CA TYR A 182 15.99 1.90 -17.13
C TYR A 182 15.38 3.15 -17.76
N GLU A 183 15.83 3.54 -18.95
CA GLU A 183 15.42 4.79 -19.63
C GLU A 183 13.99 4.72 -20.20
N HIS A 184 13.49 3.52 -20.50
CA HIS A 184 12.18 3.33 -21.12
C HIS A 184 11.07 2.99 -20.12
N ASP A 185 11.42 2.36 -19.01
CA ASP A 185 10.48 1.79 -18.06
C ASP A 185 10.57 2.45 -16.69
N ILE A 186 11.79 2.64 -16.18
CA ILE A 186 12.01 3.03 -14.79
C ILE A 186 11.98 4.55 -14.62
N GLU A 187 12.76 5.27 -15.41
CA GLU A 187 12.85 6.73 -15.30
C GLU A 187 11.50 7.44 -15.53
N PRO A 188 10.70 7.11 -16.59
CA PRO A 188 9.41 7.75 -16.78
C PRO A 188 8.41 7.42 -15.67
N THR A 189 8.40 6.19 -15.13
CA THR A 189 7.48 5.79 -14.07
C THR A 189 7.83 6.42 -12.74
N MET A 190 9.12 6.64 -12.42
CA MET A 190 9.52 7.46 -11.28
C MET A 190 8.98 8.89 -11.39
N LYS A 191 9.11 9.52 -12.56
CA LYS A 191 8.62 10.90 -12.79
C LYS A 191 7.10 11.01 -12.61
N LEU A 192 6.35 9.94 -12.91
CA LEU A 192 4.91 9.85 -12.73
C LEU A 192 4.49 9.55 -11.28
N GLY A 193 5.41 9.17 -10.40
CA GLY A 193 5.11 8.83 -9.01
C GLY A 193 4.66 7.39 -8.77
N MET A 194 4.88 6.50 -9.73
CA MET A 194 4.72 5.05 -9.54
C MET A 194 5.89 4.50 -8.69
N LEU A 195 5.75 3.26 -8.20
CA LEU A 195 6.87 2.49 -7.65
C LEU A 195 7.47 1.60 -8.75
N PRO A 196 8.64 1.94 -9.30
CA PRO A 196 9.26 1.11 -10.32
C PRO A 196 10.05 -0.06 -9.74
N ILE A 197 10.00 -1.19 -10.44
CA ILE A 197 10.86 -2.36 -10.23
C ILE A 197 11.70 -2.56 -11.48
N TRP A 198 12.99 -2.34 -11.37
CA TRP A 198 13.94 -2.60 -12.44
C TRP A 198 14.36 -4.06 -12.41
N PHE A 199 13.93 -4.81 -13.41
CA PHE A 199 14.18 -6.25 -13.53
C PHE A 199 15.34 -6.56 -14.47
N ASN A 200 16.24 -7.42 -14.03
CA ASN A 200 17.22 -8.09 -14.87
C ASN A 200 17.67 -9.36 -14.16
N PRO A 201 17.66 -10.55 -14.80
CA PRO A 201 18.02 -11.82 -14.17
C PRO A 201 19.39 -11.84 -13.43
N GLY A 202 20.31 -10.96 -13.80
CA GLY A 202 21.60 -10.80 -13.13
C GLY A 202 21.59 -9.93 -11.88
N PHE A 203 20.48 -9.27 -11.54
CA PHE A 203 20.42 -8.38 -10.40
C PHE A 203 20.19 -9.11 -9.08
N LYS A 204 20.80 -8.58 -8.01
CA LYS A 204 20.42 -8.91 -6.63
C LYS A 204 19.37 -7.93 -6.16
N LEU A 205 18.50 -8.38 -5.26
CA LEU A 205 17.51 -7.49 -4.62
C LEU A 205 18.20 -6.31 -3.94
N GLN A 206 17.78 -5.11 -4.30
CA GLN A 206 18.30 -3.86 -3.75
C GLN A 206 17.23 -2.77 -3.81
N LEU A 207 17.06 -2.04 -2.71
CA LEU A 207 16.32 -0.79 -2.70
C LEU A 207 17.26 0.33 -3.16
N CYS A 208 16.87 1.02 -4.22
CA CYS A 208 17.57 2.18 -4.76
C CYS A 208 16.77 3.45 -4.45
N ASP A 209 17.29 4.61 -4.84
CA ASP A 209 16.77 5.92 -4.44
C ASP A 209 15.29 6.20 -4.75
N ASN A 210 14.63 5.52 -5.59
CA ASN A 210 13.19 5.64 -5.82
C ASN A 210 12.66 4.45 -6.65
N TYR A 211 13.36 3.33 -6.61
CA TYR A 211 12.97 2.11 -7.30
C TYR A 211 13.57 0.87 -6.62
N ILE A 212 12.98 -0.28 -6.89
CA ILE A 212 13.50 -1.58 -6.47
C ILE A 212 14.23 -2.22 -7.65
N LYS A 213 15.39 -2.86 -7.37
CA LYS A 213 16.16 -3.60 -8.34
C LYS A 213 16.16 -5.08 -7.97
N THR A 214 15.81 -5.96 -8.91
CA THR A 214 15.79 -7.41 -8.65
C THR A 214 15.96 -8.22 -9.94
N GLY A 215 16.44 -9.45 -9.80
CA GLY A 215 16.51 -10.44 -10.87
C GLY A 215 15.62 -11.67 -10.65
N ARG A 216 14.75 -11.64 -9.64
CA ARG A 216 13.90 -12.79 -9.30
C ARG A 216 12.48 -12.36 -9.00
N TYR A 217 11.51 -13.06 -9.57
CA TYR A 217 10.09 -12.86 -9.31
C TYR A 217 9.71 -13.22 -7.87
N SER A 218 10.41 -14.20 -7.26
CA SER A 218 10.21 -14.54 -5.85
C SER A 218 10.45 -13.36 -4.89
N ASP A 219 11.37 -12.44 -5.24
CA ASP A 219 11.58 -11.22 -4.45
C ASP A 219 10.37 -10.29 -4.53
N VAL A 220 9.78 -10.15 -5.73
CA VAL A 220 8.57 -9.33 -5.93
C VAL A 220 7.37 -9.96 -5.21
N THR A 221 7.22 -11.27 -5.29
CA THR A 221 6.18 -12.03 -4.57
C THR A 221 6.29 -11.82 -3.05
N THR A 222 7.51 -11.92 -2.52
CA THR A 222 7.78 -11.67 -1.10
C THR A 222 7.49 -10.23 -0.73
N PHE A 223 7.91 -9.26 -1.54
CA PHE A 223 7.61 -7.84 -1.34
C PHE A 223 6.09 -7.58 -1.27
N ILE A 224 5.31 -8.09 -2.22
CA ILE A 224 3.84 -7.91 -2.24
C ILE A 224 3.16 -8.53 -1.01
N LYS A 225 3.59 -9.74 -0.58
CA LYS A 225 3.07 -10.41 0.63
C LYS A 225 3.40 -9.59 1.88
N SER A 226 4.65 -9.20 2.05
CA SER A 226 5.12 -8.45 3.21
C SER A 226 4.54 -7.04 3.24
N PHE A 227 4.45 -6.37 2.09
CA PHE A 227 3.81 -5.06 1.96
C PHE A 227 2.36 -5.08 2.47
N SER A 228 1.59 -6.07 2.05
CA SER A 228 0.19 -6.23 2.49
C SER A 228 0.09 -6.42 4.01
N LYS A 229 0.95 -7.27 4.61
CA LYS A 229 1.01 -7.50 6.05
C LYS A 229 1.39 -6.23 6.81
N THR A 230 2.49 -5.59 6.41
CA THR A 230 3.00 -4.38 7.07
C THR A 230 2.00 -3.22 6.99
N THR A 231 1.33 -3.07 5.87
CA THR A 231 0.26 -2.07 5.72
C THR A 231 -0.91 -2.35 6.65
N THR A 232 -1.32 -3.63 6.79
CA THR A 232 -2.39 -4.03 7.71
C THR A 232 -2.00 -3.71 9.16
N GLU A 233 -0.79 -4.06 9.57
CA GLU A 233 -0.26 -3.77 10.91
C GLU A 233 -0.25 -2.25 11.18
N LEU A 234 0.25 -1.45 10.22
CA LEU A 234 0.30 0.01 10.34
C LEU A 234 -1.10 0.64 10.47
N VAL A 235 -2.04 0.23 9.61
CA VAL A 235 -3.42 0.76 9.61
C VAL A 235 -4.13 0.38 10.90
N SER A 236 -3.99 -0.86 11.36
CA SER A 236 -4.58 -1.34 12.62
C SER A 236 -4.06 -0.54 13.81
N LEU A 237 -2.74 -0.41 13.95
CA LEU A 237 -2.14 0.39 15.02
C LEU A 237 -2.57 1.86 14.93
N SER A 238 -2.59 2.43 13.74
CA SER A 238 -2.96 3.84 13.54
C SER A 238 -4.41 4.12 13.95
N LYS A 239 -5.34 3.24 13.66
CA LYS A 239 -6.72 3.36 14.10
C LYS A 239 -6.85 3.12 15.60
N LEU A 240 -6.21 2.06 16.12
CA LEU A 240 -6.24 1.70 17.53
C LEU A 240 -5.77 2.86 18.43
N PHE A 241 -4.65 3.49 18.09
CA PHE A 241 -4.10 4.59 18.90
C PHE A 241 -4.67 5.95 18.53
N GLY A 242 -5.04 6.16 17.25
CA GLY A 242 -5.52 7.44 16.74
C GLY A 242 -7.00 7.74 17.02
N GLN A 243 -7.72 6.83 17.66
CA GLN A 243 -9.14 7.01 17.97
C GLN A 243 -9.40 7.91 19.19
N SER A 244 -8.50 7.89 20.18
CA SER A 244 -8.67 8.63 21.44
C SER A 244 -8.05 10.04 21.37
N ILE A 245 -8.81 11.03 21.84
CA ILE A 245 -8.30 12.40 21.98
C ILE A 245 -7.25 12.54 23.09
N THR A 246 -7.22 11.61 24.03
CA THR A 246 -6.17 11.58 25.06
C THR A 246 -4.84 11.13 24.51
N ASN A 247 -4.83 10.40 23.41
CA ASN A 247 -3.62 9.93 22.73
C ASN A 247 -3.12 10.91 21.69
N ILE A 248 -4.05 11.45 20.89
CA ILE A 248 -3.73 12.24 19.68
C ILE A 248 -4.70 13.41 19.55
N GLN A 249 -4.14 14.59 19.28
CA GLN A 249 -4.92 15.78 18.97
C GLN A 249 -4.64 16.19 17.50
N GLY A 250 -5.69 16.23 16.68
CA GLY A 250 -5.60 16.61 15.28
C GLY A 250 -4.65 15.71 14.47
N PRO A 251 -3.74 16.28 13.66
CA PRO A 251 -2.76 15.52 12.87
C PRO A 251 -1.50 15.13 13.66
N GLY A 252 -1.48 15.31 14.98
CA GLY A 252 -0.37 14.98 15.85
C GLY A 252 -0.05 13.49 15.92
N GLY A 253 1.05 13.15 16.61
CA GLY A 253 1.53 11.78 16.77
C GLY A 253 1.91 11.09 15.46
N ASN A 254 2.62 9.97 15.57
CA ASN A 254 3.10 9.19 14.43
C ASN A 254 3.18 7.71 14.78
N ILE A 255 2.93 6.88 13.80
CA ILE A 255 3.12 5.44 13.90
C ILE A 255 3.89 4.96 12.69
N SER A 256 4.83 4.05 12.93
CA SER A 256 5.60 3.42 11.86
C SER A 256 5.76 1.92 12.10
N VAL A 257 5.93 1.20 10.99
CA VAL A 257 6.29 -0.21 10.96
C VAL A 257 7.43 -0.40 9.98
N LYS A 258 8.49 -1.10 10.37
CA LYS A 258 9.61 -1.43 9.50
C LYS A 258 9.42 -2.77 8.82
N GLN A 259 9.83 -2.80 7.57
CA GLN A 259 10.00 -4.01 6.79
C GLN A 259 11.33 -3.92 6.04
N ASP A 260 12.30 -4.71 6.46
CA ASP A 260 13.67 -4.65 5.93
C ASP A 260 14.24 -3.22 5.97
N ASP A 261 14.68 -2.68 4.84
CA ASP A 261 15.22 -1.33 4.72
C ASP A 261 14.13 -0.26 4.45
N ILE A 262 12.86 -0.63 4.49
CA ILE A 262 11.73 0.27 4.24
C ILE A 262 11.03 0.58 5.57
N LEU A 263 10.80 1.86 5.83
CA LEU A 263 9.99 2.34 6.92
C LEU A 263 8.64 2.84 6.39
N PHE A 264 7.56 2.20 6.80
CA PHE A 264 6.19 2.65 6.57
C PHE A 264 5.82 3.61 7.70
N ILE A 265 5.49 4.84 7.37
CA ILE A 265 5.28 5.91 8.34
C ILE A 265 4.09 6.78 7.96
N LYS A 266 3.40 7.32 8.96
CA LYS A 266 2.34 8.31 8.75
C LYS A 266 2.83 9.48 7.91
N SER A 267 2.06 9.85 6.90
CA SER A 267 2.32 11.04 6.09
C SER A 267 2.01 12.33 6.86
N SER A 268 2.73 13.38 6.55
CA SER A 268 2.53 14.72 7.12
C SER A 268 1.09 15.22 6.94
N GLY A 269 0.51 15.78 7.98
CA GLY A 269 -0.86 16.32 8.00
C GLY A 269 -1.97 15.25 7.92
N SER A 270 -1.66 13.96 7.95
CA SER A 270 -2.67 12.90 8.03
C SER A 270 -3.10 12.66 9.47
N ILE A 271 -4.37 12.27 9.67
CA ILE A 271 -4.94 11.91 10.96
C ILE A 271 -4.84 10.39 11.12
N LEU A 272 -4.25 9.90 12.22
CA LEU A 272 -4.02 8.48 12.47
C LEU A 272 -5.32 7.65 12.41
N GLY A 273 -6.37 8.07 13.09
CA GLY A 273 -7.65 7.36 13.09
C GLY A 273 -8.38 7.31 11.74
N ASN A 274 -7.96 8.12 10.76
CA ASN A 274 -8.46 8.11 9.39
C ASN A 274 -7.55 7.34 8.43
N MET A 275 -6.47 6.74 8.92
CA MET A 275 -5.58 5.95 8.07
C MET A 275 -6.32 4.77 7.46
N SER A 276 -6.13 4.56 6.18
CA SER A 276 -6.69 3.44 5.44
C SER A 276 -5.60 2.72 4.66
N TYR A 277 -5.94 1.60 4.05
CA TYR A 277 -5.02 0.88 3.17
C TYR A 277 -4.55 1.73 1.98
N ASP A 278 -5.30 2.76 1.60
CA ASP A 278 -5.03 3.60 0.43
C ASP A 278 -4.38 4.93 0.77
N THR A 279 -4.55 5.43 1.98
CA THR A 279 -4.16 6.80 2.34
C THR A 279 -3.62 6.91 3.77
N GLY A 280 -2.89 7.98 4.02
CA GLY A 280 -2.45 8.37 5.36
C GLY A 280 -0.99 8.04 5.66
N TYR A 281 -0.30 7.27 4.82
CA TYR A 281 1.09 6.87 5.02
C TYR A 281 1.94 6.98 3.76
N CYS A 282 3.24 6.88 3.92
CA CYS A 282 4.21 6.75 2.85
C CYS A 282 5.34 5.78 3.27
N MET A 283 6.14 5.38 2.29
CA MET A 283 7.32 4.54 2.45
C MET A 283 8.56 5.39 2.29
N VAL A 284 9.52 5.19 3.16
CA VAL A 284 10.83 5.85 3.09
C VAL A 284 11.97 4.83 3.20
N ASP A 285 13.09 5.18 2.62
CA ASP A 285 14.35 4.45 2.79
C ASP A 285 14.87 4.68 4.22
N ASN A 286 14.81 3.64 5.03
CA ASN A 286 15.17 3.69 6.44
C ASN A 286 16.65 4.00 6.66
N LYS A 287 17.55 3.44 5.82
CA LYS A 287 18.99 3.69 5.91
C LYS A 287 19.34 5.14 5.65
N LYS A 288 18.72 5.75 4.64
CA LYS A 288 18.87 7.19 4.38
C LYS A 288 18.39 8.05 5.54
N CYS A 289 17.27 7.69 6.16
CA CYS A 289 16.77 8.44 7.32
C CYS A 289 17.77 8.37 8.49
N ILE A 290 18.37 7.20 8.78
CA ILE A 290 19.41 7.05 9.81
C ILE A 290 20.63 7.91 9.48
N GLN A 291 21.14 7.85 8.25
CA GLN A 291 22.26 8.68 7.81
C GLN A 291 21.99 10.18 7.97
N MET A 292 20.76 10.63 7.70
CA MET A 292 20.38 12.03 7.91
C MET A 292 20.45 12.44 9.38
N VAL A 293 20.06 11.56 10.30
CA VAL A 293 20.20 11.80 11.75
C VAL A 293 21.66 11.86 12.15
N GLU A 294 22.48 10.91 11.71
CA GLU A 294 23.92 10.84 12.02
C GLU A 294 24.67 12.06 11.51
N LEU A 295 24.37 12.50 10.28
CA LEU A 295 25.00 13.65 9.63
C LEU A 295 24.34 14.99 10.02
N ASN A 296 23.24 14.96 10.78
CA ASN A 296 22.43 16.13 11.15
C ASN A 296 21.97 16.95 9.92
N VAL A 297 21.43 16.28 8.90
CA VAL A 297 20.99 16.88 7.63
C VAL A 297 19.50 16.74 7.44
N ASP A 298 18.77 17.86 7.35
CA ASP A 298 17.32 17.86 7.12
C ASP A 298 16.96 17.75 5.62
N LYS A 299 16.73 16.52 5.16
CA LYS A 299 16.29 16.21 3.77
C LYS A 299 15.25 15.07 3.72
N ILE A 300 14.37 14.96 4.71
CA ILE A 300 13.46 13.83 4.84
C ILE A 300 12.65 13.52 3.56
N LYS A 301 12.30 14.55 2.78
CA LYS A 301 11.58 14.36 1.51
C LYS A 301 12.35 13.52 0.50
N SER A 302 13.69 13.56 0.53
CA SER A 302 14.53 12.79 -0.39
C SER A 302 14.66 11.31 -0.02
N ALA A 303 14.24 10.93 1.19
CA ALA A 303 14.17 9.53 1.59
C ALA A 303 12.87 8.85 1.17
N LYS A 304 11.88 9.59 0.68
CA LYS A 304 10.61 9.02 0.24
C LYS A 304 10.80 8.09 -0.95
N VAL A 305 10.30 6.87 -0.84
CA VAL A 305 10.32 5.86 -1.90
C VAL A 305 8.97 5.80 -2.62
N PHE A 306 7.85 5.83 -1.86
CA PHE A 306 6.52 5.67 -2.41
C PHE A 306 5.44 6.33 -1.53
N GLY A 307 4.27 6.61 -2.12
CA GLY A 307 3.10 7.20 -1.43
C GLY A 307 2.84 8.65 -1.82
N TYR A 308 1.61 9.12 -1.57
CA TYR A 308 1.11 10.41 -2.07
C TYR A 308 1.73 11.63 -1.38
N LYS A 309 1.72 11.65 -0.04
CA LYS A 309 2.19 12.81 0.75
C LYS A 309 3.66 12.68 1.16
N THR A 310 4.20 13.76 1.69
CA THR A 310 5.53 13.77 2.29
C THR A 310 5.55 13.00 3.61
N PRO A 311 6.67 12.38 4.00
CA PRO A 311 6.85 11.80 5.32
C PRO A 311 6.62 12.82 6.44
N SER A 312 6.19 12.38 7.61
CA SER A 312 6.17 13.21 8.80
C SER A 312 7.57 13.78 9.08
N MET A 313 7.64 15.01 9.61
CA MET A 313 8.89 15.60 10.05
C MET A 313 9.57 14.82 11.18
N GLU A 314 8.84 13.97 11.88
CA GLU A 314 9.33 13.14 12.99
C GLU A 314 9.77 11.74 12.55
N THR A 315 9.74 11.44 11.26
CA THR A 315 10.25 10.19 10.67
C THR A 315 11.69 9.87 11.11
N TYR A 316 12.47 10.88 11.39
CA TYR A 316 13.87 10.76 11.78
C TYR A 316 14.08 9.85 12.99
N PHE A 317 13.38 10.05 14.10
CA PHE A 317 13.57 9.17 15.26
C PHE A 317 12.95 7.79 15.04
N HIS A 318 11.88 7.65 14.24
CA HIS A 318 11.34 6.35 13.89
C HIS A 318 12.37 5.45 13.17
N SER A 319 13.30 6.05 12.43
CA SER A 319 14.27 5.30 11.61
C SER A 319 15.21 4.40 12.42
N PHE A 320 15.62 4.80 13.62
CA PHE A 320 16.52 4.01 14.47
C PHE A 320 15.83 3.29 15.64
N MET A 321 14.52 3.51 15.85
CA MET A 321 13.72 2.74 16.80
C MET A 321 13.50 1.30 16.31
N LYS A 322 12.90 0.43 17.13
CA LYS A 322 12.57 -0.95 16.78
C LYS A 322 11.51 -1.05 15.70
N LYS A 323 11.13 -2.26 15.28
CA LYS A 323 10.21 -2.53 14.15
C LYS A 323 8.92 -1.73 14.23
N TYR A 324 8.24 -1.77 15.37
CA TYR A 324 7.04 -1.00 15.66
C TYR A 324 7.42 0.19 16.52
N CYS A 325 7.07 1.38 16.06
CA CYS A 325 7.32 2.60 16.81
C CYS A 325 6.06 3.48 16.79
N ILE A 326 5.58 3.80 17.97
CA ILE A 326 4.39 4.60 18.22
C ILE A 326 4.81 5.85 18.97
N HIS A 327 4.50 7.00 18.41
CA HIS A 327 4.64 8.28 19.07
C HIS A 327 3.27 8.93 19.28
N LEU A 328 2.94 9.20 20.52
CA LEU A 328 1.66 9.77 20.94
C LEU A 328 1.88 11.12 21.64
N HIS A 329 1.02 12.08 21.38
CA HIS A 329 0.89 13.30 22.18
C HIS A 329 0.03 13.02 23.44
N PHE A 330 0.38 11.97 24.15
CA PHE A 330 -0.42 11.39 25.20
C PHE A 330 -0.66 12.34 26.36
N THR A 331 -1.92 12.76 26.55
CA THR A 331 -2.31 13.81 27.50
C THR A 331 -1.90 13.47 28.93
N LEU A 332 -2.09 12.20 29.38
CA LEU A 332 -1.73 11.82 30.76
C LEU A 332 -0.22 11.91 31.00
N SER A 333 0.61 11.50 30.03
CA SER A 333 2.06 11.69 30.15
C SER A 333 2.43 13.17 30.16
N ASN A 334 1.77 13.98 29.35
CA ASN A 334 2.02 15.43 29.33
C ASN A 334 1.66 16.11 30.66
N VAL A 335 0.56 15.70 31.32
CA VAL A 335 0.22 16.19 32.66
C VAL A 335 1.34 15.92 33.67
N VAL A 336 2.00 14.76 33.55
CA VAL A 336 3.13 14.38 34.42
C VAL A 336 4.39 15.17 34.04
N PHE A 337 4.78 15.15 32.76
CA PHE A 337 6.08 15.65 32.31
C PHE A 337 6.12 17.14 31.92
N CYS A 338 4.97 17.84 31.91
CA CYS A 338 4.93 19.31 31.84
C CYS A 338 5.16 20.00 33.20
N LYS A 339 5.28 19.21 34.29
CA LYS A 339 5.58 19.67 35.64
C LYS A 339 6.97 19.20 36.04
N GLU A 340 7.58 19.89 37.01
CA GLU A 340 8.76 19.42 37.72
C GLU A 340 8.34 18.34 38.74
N ILE A 341 8.08 17.14 38.28
CA ILE A 341 7.87 15.96 39.14
C ILE A 341 9.22 15.24 39.25
N PRO A 342 9.72 14.95 40.48
CA PRO A 342 10.90 14.12 40.64
C PRO A 342 10.68 12.76 39.96
N ASP A 343 11.67 12.32 39.17
CA ASP A 343 11.58 11.06 38.40
C ASP A 343 11.30 9.84 39.32
N GLU A 344 11.73 9.90 40.58
CA GLU A 344 11.50 8.88 41.63
C GLU A 344 10.01 8.70 41.98
N LEU A 345 9.16 9.69 41.73
CA LEU A 345 7.72 9.61 41.99
C LEU A 345 6.93 9.00 40.81
N ILE A 346 7.59 8.75 39.68
CA ILE A 346 6.93 8.19 38.51
C ILE A 346 6.71 6.69 38.66
N GLY A 347 7.65 5.98 39.33
CA GLY A 347 7.47 4.61 39.84
C GLY A 347 7.17 3.53 38.78
N PHE A 348 7.76 3.64 37.57
CA PHE A 348 7.63 2.60 36.56
C PHE A 348 8.57 1.42 36.84
N ASP A 349 8.04 0.20 36.75
CA ASP A 349 8.82 -1.04 36.81
C ASP A 349 9.49 -1.41 35.49
N ILE A 350 9.14 -0.72 34.40
CA ILE A 350 9.68 -0.93 33.05
C ILE A 350 10.75 0.13 32.78
N PRO A 351 11.90 -0.21 32.17
CA PRO A 351 12.93 0.77 31.81
C PRO A 351 12.40 1.86 30.86
N TYR A 352 12.63 3.11 31.22
CA TYR A 352 12.25 4.26 30.41
C TYR A 352 13.34 5.32 30.42
N LYS A 353 13.28 6.25 29.45
CA LYS A 353 14.12 7.44 29.42
C LYS A 353 13.27 8.70 29.32
N ILE A 354 13.75 9.77 29.91
CA ILE A 354 13.14 11.09 29.80
C ILE A 354 14.04 11.93 28.90
N ILE A 355 13.43 12.56 27.90
CA ILE A 355 14.06 13.48 26.95
C ILE A 355 13.52 14.86 27.23
N ASP A 356 14.40 15.83 27.41
CA ASP A 356 14.01 17.22 27.56
C ASP A 356 13.32 17.74 26.30
N TYR A 357 12.66 18.89 26.39
CA TYR A 357 12.00 19.49 25.25
C TYR A 357 13.01 19.95 24.21
N PHE A 358 12.80 19.55 22.97
CA PHE A 358 13.50 20.00 21.77
C PHE A 358 12.49 20.26 20.66
N THR A 359 12.88 21.08 19.69
CA THR A 359 12.05 21.34 18.51
C THR A 359 11.74 20.02 17.77
N PRO A 360 10.46 19.72 17.50
CA PRO A 360 10.10 18.52 16.76
C PRO A 360 10.80 18.43 15.40
N GLY A 361 11.15 17.20 14.99
CA GLY A 361 11.86 16.93 13.76
C GLY A 361 13.29 16.46 13.99
N LEU A 362 14.23 16.93 13.16
CA LEU A 362 15.62 16.45 13.18
C LEU A 362 16.34 16.74 14.50
N GLU A 363 16.12 17.92 15.08
CA GLU A 363 16.75 18.31 16.35
C GLU A 363 16.37 17.32 17.47
N LEU A 364 15.06 17.10 17.68
CA LEU A 364 14.55 16.15 18.64
C LEU A 364 15.12 14.75 18.37
N ALA A 365 15.08 14.30 17.12
CA ALA A 365 15.59 12.98 16.73
C ALA A 365 17.08 12.82 17.07
N HIS A 366 17.90 13.84 16.82
CA HIS A 366 19.33 13.83 17.13
C HIS A 366 19.59 13.73 18.64
N GLN A 367 18.77 14.37 19.48
CA GLN A 367 18.91 14.29 20.93
C GLN A 367 18.44 12.92 21.47
N ILE A 368 17.36 12.37 20.89
CA ILE A 368 16.94 11.00 21.20
C ILE A 368 18.03 10.00 20.80
N TYR A 369 18.63 10.17 19.60
CA TYR A 369 19.70 9.28 19.09
C TYR A 369 20.91 9.22 20.01
N LYS A 370 21.32 10.36 20.61
CA LYS A 370 22.40 10.39 21.60
C LYS A 370 22.10 9.61 22.89
N LYS A 371 20.83 9.53 23.27
CA LYS A 371 20.37 8.81 24.45
C LYS A 371 19.79 7.42 24.11
N TYR A 372 19.78 7.06 22.82
CA TYR A 372 19.18 5.80 22.36
C TYR A 372 19.87 4.60 23.01
N ASP A 373 19.05 3.64 23.42
CA ASP A 373 19.48 2.40 24.05
C ASP A 373 18.53 1.29 23.62
N ASN A 374 19.06 0.28 22.95
CA ASN A 374 18.26 -0.82 22.41
C ASN A 374 17.55 -1.66 23.51
N SER A 375 17.98 -1.55 24.75
CA SER A 375 17.32 -2.20 25.91
C SER A 375 16.12 -1.41 26.44
N CYS A 376 15.92 -0.14 25.99
CA CYS A 376 14.84 0.73 26.45
C CYS A 376 13.79 0.90 25.36
N ASP A 377 12.54 0.64 25.71
CA ASP A 377 11.40 0.65 24.79
C ASP A 377 10.48 1.87 24.97
N ILE A 378 10.67 2.65 26.03
CA ILE A 378 9.79 3.78 26.39
C ILE A 378 10.63 5.06 26.54
N TYR A 379 10.25 6.11 25.80
CA TYR A 379 10.87 7.43 25.89
C TYR A 379 9.78 8.48 26.13
N PHE A 380 9.77 9.09 27.32
CA PHE A 380 8.92 10.24 27.61
C PHE A 380 9.59 11.52 27.13
N LEU A 381 8.84 12.31 26.37
CA LEU A 381 9.28 13.59 25.82
C LEU A 381 8.62 14.70 26.62
N ARG A 382 9.41 15.50 27.35
CA ARG A 382 8.88 16.63 28.14
C ARG A 382 8.12 17.59 27.23
N ASN A 383 6.93 18.02 27.66
CA ASN A 383 6.06 18.96 26.93
C ASN A 383 5.67 18.50 25.51
N HIS A 384 5.72 17.19 25.22
CA HIS A 384 5.46 16.70 23.87
C HIS A 384 4.64 15.40 23.89
N GLY A 385 5.12 14.35 24.53
CA GLY A 385 4.40 13.06 24.55
C GLY A 385 5.26 11.87 24.92
N VAL A 386 4.98 10.74 24.30
CA VAL A 386 5.70 9.48 24.55
C VAL A 386 6.02 8.75 23.24
N ILE A 387 7.17 8.08 23.22
CA ILE A 387 7.53 7.09 22.20
C ILE A 387 7.53 5.71 22.86
N ILE A 388 6.84 4.76 22.23
CA ILE A 388 6.81 3.35 22.63
C ILE A 388 7.28 2.53 21.42
N THR A 389 8.26 1.66 21.62
CA THR A 389 8.85 0.89 20.52
C THR A 389 9.10 -0.56 20.93
N SER A 390 8.95 -1.50 20.01
CA SER A 390 9.30 -2.91 20.20
C SER A 390 9.41 -3.63 18.84
N ASP A 391 10.06 -4.80 18.82
CA ASP A 391 10.02 -5.71 17.67
C ASP A 391 8.77 -6.60 17.65
N ASN A 392 7.94 -6.53 18.71
CA ASN A 392 6.67 -7.23 18.84
C ASN A 392 5.52 -6.23 19.00
N MET A 393 4.49 -6.37 18.14
CA MET A 393 3.31 -5.48 18.14
C MET A 393 2.51 -5.57 19.45
N ASP A 394 2.31 -6.79 19.98
CA ASP A 394 1.55 -7.00 21.22
C ASP A 394 2.26 -6.36 22.41
N GLN A 395 3.59 -6.36 22.40
CA GLN A 395 4.39 -5.72 23.44
C GLN A 395 4.20 -4.19 23.46
N VAL A 396 4.14 -3.55 22.29
CA VAL A 396 3.86 -2.10 22.21
C VAL A 396 2.48 -1.79 22.79
N ILE A 397 1.49 -2.63 22.49
CA ILE A 397 0.12 -2.49 23.02
C ILE A 397 0.12 -2.66 24.54
N SER A 398 0.79 -3.69 25.06
CA SER A 398 0.90 -3.95 26.50
C SER A 398 1.62 -2.83 27.25
N TYR A 399 2.66 -2.26 26.66
CA TYR A 399 3.35 -1.09 27.24
C TYR A 399 2.43 0.13 27.32
N TYR A 400 1.64 0.37 26.28
CA TYR A 400 0.68 1.47 26.30
C TYR A 400 -0.40 1.27 27.39
N GLU A 401 -0.97 0.05 27.50
CA GLU A 401 -1.97 -0.27 28.52
C GLU A 401 -1.40 -0.03 29.93
N TYR A 402 -0.19 -0.51 30.18
CA TYR A 402 0.51 -0.31 31.44
C TYR A 402 0.74 1.19 31.75
N ILE A 403 1.24 1.95 30.79
CA ILE A 403 1.46 3.40 30.94
C ILE A 403 0.14 4.13 31.22
N PHE A 404 -0.92 3.76 30.50
CA PHE A 404 -2.24 4.35 30.67
C PHE A 404 -2.78 4.11 32.10
N GLU A 405 -2.79 2.87 32.54
CA GLU A 405 -3.29 2.48 33.88
C GLU A 405 -2.46 3.15 34.98
N HIS A 406 -1.15 3.15 34.83
CA HIS A 406 -0.24 3.76 35.80
C HIS A 406 -0.50 5.27 35.95
N PHE A 407 -0.55 6.02 34.86
CA PHE A 407 -0.82 7.46 34.95
C PHE A 407 -2.26 7.78 35.35
N ASN A 408 -3.23 6.98 34.92
CA ASN A 408 -4.62 7.13 35.34
C ASN A 408 -4.76 6.97 36.87
N SER A 409 -4.04 6.02 37.44
CA SER A 409 -3.96 5.81 38.89
C SER A 409 -3.20 6.95 39.59
N LEU A 410 -2.00 7.28 39.12
CA LEU A 410 -1.14 8.31 39.70
C LEU A 410 -1.83 9.71 39.74
N LEU A 411 -2.56 10.04 38.72
CA LEU A 411 -3.28 11.31 38.59
C LEU A 411 -4.68 11.28 39.18
N ASN A 412 -5.12 10.12 39.70
CA ASN A 412 -6.49 9.88 40.18
C ASN A 412 -7.56 10.35 39.20
N THR A 413 -7.37 10.06 37.93
CA THR A 413 -8.28 10.45 36.86
C THR A 413 -9.36 9.39 36.64
N ARG A 414 -10.44 9.75 35.89
CA ARG A 414 -11.57 8.84 35.63
C ARG A 414 -11.72 8.50 34.14
N TYR A 415 -10.60 8.29 33.45
CA TYR A 415 -10.60 8.00 32.00
C TYR A 415 -10.72 6.50 31.67
N ASN A 416 -11.24 5.67 32.58
CA ASN A 416 -11.43 4.22 32.35
C ASN A 416 -12.26 3.91 31.10
N TYR A 417 -13.18 4.78 30.72
CA TYR A 417 -13.95 4.62 29.47
C TYR A 417 -13.07 4.69 28.22
N GLU A 418 -11.97 5.44 28.23
CA GLU A 418 -11.01 5.47 27.13
C GLU A 418 -10.28 4.13 27.01
N LEU A 419 -9.86 3.53 28.13
CA LEU A 419 -9.26 2.20 28.14
C LEU A 419 -10.27 1.13 27.70
N ASN A 420 -11.54 1.24 28.09
CA ASN A 420 -12.59 0.35 27.60
C ASN A 420 -12.77 0.48 26.08
N ALA A 421 -12.83 1.70 25.54
CA ALA A 421 -12.90 1.93 24.09
C ALA A 421 -11.69 1.34 23.34
N PHE A 422 -10.49 1.51 23.91
CA PHE A 422 -9.26 0.93 23.38
C PHE A 422 -9.33 -0.61 23.35
N ASN A 423 -9.75 -1.24 24.45
CA ASN A 423 -9.86 -2.70 24.55
C ASN A 423 -10.92 -3.28 23.63
N ILE A 424 -12.07 -2.62 23.45
CA ILE A 424 -13.08 -3.00 22.45
C ILE A 424 -12.47 -2.94 21.05
N SER A 425 -11.80 -1.85 20.70
CA SER A 425 -11.14 -1.69 19.41
C SER A 425 -10.05 -2.75 19.19
N LYS A 426 -9.21 -3.00 20.19
CA LYS A 426 -8.16 -4.03 20.15
C LYS A 426 -8.74 -5.41 19.83
N THR A 427 -9.82 -5.80 20.51
CA THR A 427 -10.49 -7.09 20.28
C THR A 427 -11.08 -7.19 18.87
N LEU A 428 -11.73 -6.12 18.38
CA LEU A 428 -12.27 -6.09 17.03
C LEU A 428 -11.17 -6.14 15.96
N HIS A 429 -10.02 -5.50 16.19
CA HIS A 429 -8.86 -5.57 15.29
C HIS A 429 -8.24 -6.98 15.25
N ALA A 430 -8.17 -7.68 16.39
CA ALA A 430 -7.72 -9.07 16.44
C ALA A 430 -8.60 -10.00 15.58
N ASN A 431 -9.88 -9.64 15.40
CA ASN A 431 -10.85 -10.32 14.54
C ASN A 431 -10.92 -9.71 13.11
N ASN A 432 -9.82 -9.14 12.60
CA ASN A 432 -9.70 -8.54 11.27
C ASN A 432 -10.65 -7.36 10.96
N LYS A 433 -11.23 -6.73 12.00
CA LYS A 433 -12.10 -5.55 11.83
C LYS A 433 -11.31 -4.27 12.12
N SER A 434 -10.93 -3.55 11.09
CA SER A 434 -10.18 -2.29 11.21
C SER A 434 -11.14 -1.12 11.49
N VAL A 435 -11.44 -0.87 12.76
CA VAL A 435 -12.44 0.12 13.22
C VAL A 435 -11.86 1.12 14.21
N VAL A 436 -12.56 2.22 14.41
CA VAL A 436 -12.35 3.18 15.51
C VAL A 436 -13.53 3.12 16.46
N VAL A 437 -13.27 3.24 17.77
CA VAL A 437 -14.25 3.13 18.84
C VAL A 437 -14.14 4.33 19.76
N ARG A 438 -15.26 4.96 20.11
CA ARG A 438 -15.32 6.03 21.09
C ARG A 438 -16.55 5.90 21.99
N ARG A 439 -16.40 6.35 23.25
CA ARG A 439 -17.52 6.60 24.12
C ARG A 439 -18.42 7.70 23.52
N LEU A 440 -19.72 7.45 23.56
CA LEU A 440 -20.75 8.43 23.17
C LEU A 440 -21.33 9.07 24.45
N ASP A 441 -21.56 10.37 24.42
CA ASP A 441 -22.14 11.11 25.53
C ASP A 441 -23.67 10.99 25.56
N VAL A 442 -24.14 9.77 25.79
CA VAL A 442 -25.56 9.44 25.92
C VAL A 442 -25.76 8.41 27.02
N SER A 443 -26.89 8.47 27.70
CA SER A 443 -27.21 7.52 28.77
C SER A 443 -27.37 6.10 28.20
N TYR A 444 -26.79 5.13 28.90
CA TYR A 444 -26.94 3.71 28.62
C TYR A 444 -28.41 3.29 28.50
N GLU A 445 -29.29 3.73 29.41
CA GLU A 445 -30.70 3.41 29.40
C GLU A 445 -31.43 3.98 28.18
N ILE A 446 -31.09 5.20 27.74
CA ILE A 446 -31.63 5.81 26.52
C ILE A 446 -31.24 4.96 25.30
N MET A 447 -30.00 4.57 25.18
CA MET A 447 -29.53 3.78 24.05
C MET A 447 -29.98 2.32 24.10
N LYS A 448 -30.13 1.73 25.30
CA LYS A 448 -30.68 0.39 25.45
C LYS A 448 -32.10 0.30 24.91
N ASN A 449 -32.91 1.33 25.16
CA ASN A 449 -34.31 1.41 24.78
C ASN A 449 -34.56 2.34 23.56
N ILE A 450 -33.61 2.40 22.61
CA ILE A 450 -33.65 3.29 21.46
C ILE A 450 -34.93 3.09 20.63
N VAL A 451 -35.59 4.21 20.27
CA VAL A 451 -36.75 4.25 19.37
C VAL A 451 -36.32 4.94 18.07
N PHE A 452 -36.45 4.25 16.96
CA PHE A 452 -36.15 4.83 15.64
C PHE A 452 -37.19 5.83 15.22
N CYS A 453 -36.92 7.12 15.36
CA CYS A 453 -37.85 8.21 15.18
C CYS A 453 -37.53 9.15 14.01
N PHE A 454 -36.35 8.99 13.39
CA PHE A 454 -35.98 9.69 12.16
C PHE A 454 -35.08 8.81 11.30
N PRO A 455 -35.02 9.07 9.97
CA PRO A 455 -34.34 8.17 9.00
C PRO A 455 -32.86 7.90 9.31
N ASP A 456 -32.07 8.94 9.62
CA ASP A 456 -30.63 8.77 9.86
C ASP A 456 -30.36 7.86 11.06
N LEU A 457 -31.19 7.92 12.12
CA LEU A 457 -31.04 7.04 13.26
C LEU A 457 -31.20 5.56 12.86
N ALA A 458 -32.19 5.25 12.01
CA ALA A 458 -32.43 3.91 11.50
C ALA A 458 -31.30 3.43 10.54
N VAL A 459 -30.76 4.34 9.73
CA VAL A 459 -29.71 4.02 8.75
C VAL A 459 -28.36 3.77 9.41
N PHE A 460 -27.99 4.59 10.40
CA PHE A 460 -26.65 4.54 11.03
C PHE A 460 -26.55 3.61 12.23
N ILE A 461 -27.68 3.23 12.86
CA ILE A 461 -27.68 2.32 14.02
C ILE A 461 -28.50 1.08 13.67
N GLN A 462 -27.90 0.16 12.96
CA GLN A 462 -28.53 -1.13 12.60
C GLN A 462 -28.15 -2.24 13.57
N ASN A 463 -26.93 -2.18 14.12
CA ASN A 463 -26.36 -3.25 14.92
C ASN A 463 -25.95 -2.72 16.30
N LYS A 464 -26.90 -2.76 17.22
CA LYS A 464 -26.67 -2.43 18.64
C LYS A 464 -26.53 -3.72 19.43
N THR A 465 -25.47 -3.86 20.19
CA THR A 465 -25.18 -5.05 21.00
C THR A 465 -24.83 -4.68 22.43
N GLU A 466 -25.45 -5.37 23.41
CA GLU A 466 -25.06 -5.31 24.82
C GLU A 466 -24.12 -6.46 25.12
N ILE A 467 -22.98 -6.18 25.74
CA ILE A 467 -21.98 -7.18 26.14
C ILE A 467 -21.72 -7.08 27.66
N GLN A 468 -21.46 -8.22 28.26
CA GLN A 468 -21.04 -8.32 29.67
C GLN A 468 -19.53 -8.35 29.79
N ASP A 469 -18.85 -9.00 28.85
CA ASP A 469 -17.40 -9.09 28.76
C ASP A 469 -16.95 -8.75 27.34
N ILE A 470 -15.72 -8.23 27.20
CA ILE A 470 -15.14 -7.90 25.89
C ILE A 470 -14.92 -9.15 25.05
N SER A 471 -14.71 -10.31 25.67
CA SER A 471 -14.62 -11.60 24.98
C SER A 471 -15.90 -12.01 24.23
N ASP A 472 -17.06 -11.43 24.57
CA ASP A 472 -18.32 -11.66 23.85
C ASP A 472 -18.30 -11.11 22.40
N LEU A 473 -17.29 -10.29 22.05
CA LEU A 473 -17.12 -9.71 20.71
C LEU A 473 -16.47 -10.67 19.68
N ILE A 474 -16.27 -11.94 20.03
CA ILE A 474 -15.51 -12.93 19.22
C ILE A 474 -16.39 -13.68 18.20
N THR A 475 -17.42 -13.11 17.62
CA THR A 475 -18.22 -13.81 16.59
C THR A 475 -17.95 -13.29 15.19
N ASP A 476 -17.67 -14.21 14.25
CA ASP A 476 -17.00 -13.99 12.97
C ASP A 476 -17.73 -13.11 11.93
N ASP A 477 -19.03 -12.80 12.09
CA ASP A 477 -19.79 -12.11 11.03
C ASP A 477 -20.66 -10.93 11.51
N VAL A 478 -20.53 -10.47 12.75
CA VAL A 478 -21.37 -9.39 13.27
C VAL A 478 -20.72 -8.04 13.04
N SER A 479 -21.39 -7.13 12.34
CA SER A 479 -21.06 -5.70 12.34
C SER A 479 -21.65 -5.04 13.58
N TYR A 480 -20.92 -4.08 14.15
CA TYR A 480 -21.37 -3.30 15.29
C TYR A 480 -21.41 -1.83 14.92
N ASP A 481 -22.48 -1.12 15.26
CA ASP A 481 -22.56 0.34 15.20
C ASP A 481 -22.47 0.90 16.64
N ILE A 482 -23.14 0.25 17.58
CA ILE A 482 -23.18 0.63 18.98
C ILE A 482 -22.90 -0.61 19.86
N ILE A 483 -22.01 -0.46 20.83
CA ILE A 483 -21.81 -1.42 21.93
C ILE A 483 -22.20 -0.78 23.25
N LEU A 484 -22.99 -1.49 24.03
CA LEU A 484 -23.34 -1.18 25.43
C LEU A 484 -22.47 -2.04 26.34
N TYR A 485 -21.58 -1.41 27.12
CA TYR A 485 -20.63 -2.10 27.97
C TYR A 485 -20.35 -1.30 29.25
N LYS A 486 -20.42 -1.96 30.42
CA LYS A 486 -20.15 -1.34 31.73
C LYS A 486 -20.92 -0.03 31.96
N ASN A 487 -22.21 -0.02 31.64
CA ASN A 487 -23.11 1.15 31.72
C ASN A 487 -22.68 2.35 30.87
N GLU A 488 -21.83 2.13 29.89
CA GLU A 488 -21.38 3.14 28.93
C GLU A 488 -21.80 2.75 27.51
N VAL A 489 -21.86 3.74 26.62
CA VAL A 489 -22.24 3.57 25.22
C VAL A 489 -21.03 3.87 24.35
N TYR A 490 -20.70 2.94 23.46
CA TYR A 490 -19.57 3.07 22.53
C TYR A 490 -20.05 3.04 21.08
N GLY A 491 -19.71 4.06 20.32
CA GLY A 491 -19.91 4.10 18.87
C GLY A 491 -18.72 3.46 18.16
N ILE A 492 -18.99 2.73 17.09
CA ILE A 492 -18.00 2.00 16.29
C ILE A 492 -18.15 2.39 14.83
N ALA A 493 -17.07 2.70 14.16
CA ALA A 493 -17.06 3.01 12.73
C ALA A 493 -15.72 2.65 12.08
N GLU A 494 -15.71 2.53 10.76
CA GLU A 494 -14.51 2.24 9.98
C GLU A 494 -13.51 3.41 9.95
N SER A 495 -13.96 4.63 10.24
CA SER A 495 -13.14 5.85 10.26
C SER A 495 -13.68 6.87 11.26
N LEU A 496 -12.83 7.82 11.66
CA LEU A 496 -13.26 8.93 12.51
C LEU A 496 -14.35 9.80 11.88
N ILE A 497 -14.37 9.96 10.56
CA ILE A 497 -15.40 10.75 9.87
C ILE A 497 -16.78 10.09 10.04
N LYS A 498 -16.88 8.77 9.80
CA LYS A 498 -18.10 8.01 10.02
C LYS A 498 -18.50 8.00 11.51
N LEU A 499 -17.52 7.91 12.41
CA LEU A 499 -17.78 7.97 13.84
C LEU A 499 -18.33 9.33 14.28
N TYR A 500 -17.84 10.44 13.75
CA TYR A 500 -18.40 11.77 14.02
C TYR A 500 -19.84 11.89 13.53
N SER A 501 -20.16 11.38 12.36
CA SER A 501 -21.55 11.34 11.87
C SER A 501 -22.47 10.55 12.81
N LEU A 502 -21.99 9.40 13.30
CA LEU A 502 -22.73 8.63 14.30
C LEU A 502 -22.92 9.40 15.61
N MET A 503 -21.89 10.11 16.08
CA MET A 503 -21.95 10.93 17.28
C MET A 503 -22.98 12.06 17.16
N GLU A 504 -23.02 12.76 16.03
CA GLU A 504 -23.99 13.83 15.75
C GLU A 504 -25.44 13.30 15.74
N ILE A 505 -25.65 12.13 15.15
CA ILE A 505 -26.96 11.45 15.11
C ILE A 505 -27.41 11.05 16.51
N VAL A 506 -26.52 10.46 17.30
CA VAL A 506 -26.81 10.08 18.67
C VAL A 506 -27.08 11.29 19.57
N GLU A 507 -26.33 12.38 19.40
CA GLU A 507 -26.58 13.62 20.13
C GLU A 507 -27.93 14.23 19.77
N SER A 508 -28.30 14.22 18.49
CA SER A 508 -29.63 14.65 18.03
C SER A 508 -30.75 13.81 18.67
N TYR A 509 -30.57 12.50 18.76
CA TYR A 509 -31.50 11.60 19.44
C TYR A 509 -31.61 11.88 20.95
N LYS A 510 -30.48 12.10 21.60
CA LYS A 510 -30.41 12.48 23.03
C LYS A 510 -31.18 13.76 23.30
N MET A 511 -31.02 14.80 22.48
CA MET A 511 -31.73 16.05 22.58
C MET A 511 -33.25 15.82 22.40
N LEU A 512 -33.65 15.09 21.36
CA LEU A 512 -35.07 14.77 21.11
C LEU A 512 -35.69 14.01 22.30
N HIS A 513 -34.98 13.02 22.84
CA HIS A 513 -35.46 12.26 24.00
C HIS A 513 -35.64 13.14 25.24
N GLN A 514 -34.72 14.08 25.48
CA GLN A 514 -34.81 15.03 26.60
C GLN A 514 -36.00 15.98 26.43
N GLU A 515 -36.18 16.60 25.27
CA GLU A 515 -37.25 17.56 25.00
C GLU A 515 -38.64 16.93 24.99
N THR A 516 -38.76 15.67 24.58
CA THR A 516 -40.06 14.96 24.58
C THR A 516 -40.38 14.25 25.90
N GLY A 517 -39.48 14.28 26.87
CA GLY A 517 -39.59 13.49 28.10
C GLY A 517 -39.65 11.98 27.84
N GLY A 518 -39.00 11.52 26.77
CA GLY A 518 -38.97 10.11 26.35
C GLY A 518 -40.19 9.63 25.60
N LYS A 519 -41.19 10.50 25.35
CA LYS A 519 -42.40 10.16 24.57
C LYS A 519 -42.15 10.33 23.08
N ILE A 520 -41.47 9.34 22.48
CA ILE A 520 -41.06 9.34 21.09
C ILE A 520 -41.91 8.36 20.28
N ILE A 521 -42.34 8.76 19.09
CA ILE A 521 -43.08 7.91 18.16
C ILE A 521 -42.10 7.32 17.15
N SER A 522 -42.12 6.00 16.99
CA SER A 522 -41.31 5.31 15.97
C SER A 522 -41.75 5.65 14.56
N ILE A 523 -40.83 5.74 13.63
CA ILE A 523 -41.16 5.80 12.20
C ILE A 523 -41.69 4.44 11.73
N GLU A 524 -42.57 4.47 10.74
CA GLU A 524 -43.07 3.25 10.11
C GLU A 524 -41.95 2.57 9.30
N ASN A 525 -41.80 1.25 9.46
CA ASN A 525 -40.89 0.41 8.69
C ASN A 525 -39.41 0.88 8.64
N PRO A 526 -38.74 1.12 9.77
CA PRO A 526 -37.35 1.57 9.79
C PRO A 526 -36.40 0.62 9.01
N THR A 527 -36.69 -0.68 8.99
CA THR A 527 -35.91 -1.69 8.26
C THR A 527 -35.99 -1.50 6.74
N VAL A 528 -37.07 -0.96 6.20
CA VAL A 528 -37.20 -0.66 4.77
C VAL A 528 -36.27 0.48 4.38
N LEU A 529 -36.15 1.53 5.20
CA LEU A 529 -35.20 2.63 4.97
C LEU A 529 -33.74 2.14 4.92
N CYS A 530 -33.39 1.23 5.81
CA CYS A 530 -32.03 0.64 5.84
C CYS A 530 -31.66 -0.09 4.53
N ASN A 531 -32.65 -0.60 3.82
CA ASN A 531 -32.44 -1.37 2.58
C ASN A 531 -32.53 -0.54 1.30
N MET A 532 -32.94 0.73 1.38
CA MET A 532 -32.97 1.61 0.22
C MET A 532 -31.57 1.93 -0.29
N GLU A 533 -31.35 1.83 -1.60
CA GLU A 533 -30.03 2.01 -2.22
C GLU A 533 -29.43 3.41 -1.96
N GLN A 534 -30.27 4.44 -1.97
CA GLN A 534 -29.89 5.82 -1.65
C GLN A 534 -29.44 5.98 -0.19
N GLU A 535 -30.05 5.26 0.74
CA GLU A 535 -29.68 5.31 2.16
C GLU A 535 -28.44 4.46 2.44
N LYS A 536 -28.21 3.37 1.70
CA LYS A 536 -26.96 2.61 1.76
C LYS A 536 -25.75 3.46 1.37
N SER A 537 -25.88 4.32 0.36
CA SER A 537 -24.80 5.22 -0.07
C SER A 537 -24.42 6.27 0.97
N ARG A 538 -25.31 6.62 1.89
CA ARG A 538 -25.02 7.55 3.00
C ARG A 538 -24.13 6.92 4.08
N ARG A 539 -24.16 5.58 4.21
CA ARG A 539 -23.29 4.85 5.16
C ARG A 539 -21.89 4.59 4.61
N LEU A 540 -21.72 4.53 3.30
CA LEU A 540 -20.46 4.27 2.62
C LEU A 540 -19.64 5.55 2.48
#